data_683c5abcc9bf18de2254570e2c568f40
#
_entry.id   683c5abcc9bf18de2254570e2c568f40
#
_cell.length_a   1.000
_cell.length_b   1.000
_cell.length_c   1.000
_cell.angle_alpha   90.00
_cell.angle_beta   90.00
_cell.angle_gamma   90.00
#
_symmetry.space_group_name_H-M   'P 1'
#
loop_
_entity.id
_entity.type
_entity.pdbx_description
1 polymer ?
#
loop_
_entity_poly.entity_id
_entity_poly.type
_entity_poly.pdbx_seq_one_letter_code
_entity_poly.pdbx_strand_id
1 'polypeptide(L)'
;MTGPITLWPIRSLLGLSLILAANLSVCAAVPGKGPTAGAEEPPAVGPHINAPFQAPDFGQWMGSFEHTGREVFDERFRIVAALGLQPGTRVADIGAGTGLFTMLFARAVGPTGRVYAVDIAQAFLDGILQRTKDYHVTNVVGVLGTRDDPGLEEASIDLAFVCDTYHHFEYPKAMLASIARALRPGGELVVIDYRRTPGLSSPWVQGHVRAGQEQATEEIVAAGFAPLGEETFLRDNWFLRFRKVDVEPTDPPRPQEQGQNSSQHR
;
A
#
# COMPACT_ATOMS: atom_id res chain seq x y z
N MET A 1 75.40 -6.18 16.36
CA MET A 1 75.20 -7.26 17.35
C MET A 1 74.01 -8.06 16.90
N THR A 2 74.33 -9.24 16.39
CA THR A 2 73.44 -10.18 15.74
C THR A 2 72.90 -11.17 16.77
N GLY A 3 71.63 -11.35 16.86
CA GLY A 3 70.99 -12.40 17.67
C GLY A 3 70.09 -13.28 16.79
N PRO A 4 69.99 -14.61 17.03
CA PRO A 4 69.62 -15.58 15.99
C PRO A 4 68.12 -15.82 15.88
N ILE A 5 67.75 -16.18 14.64
CA ILE A 5 66.43 -16.65 14.22
C ILE A 5 66.26 -18.12 14.70
N THR A 6 65.24 -18.38 15.48
CA THR A 6 64.85 -19.74 15.85
C THR A 6 63.66 -20.19 14.99
N LEU A 7 63.91 -21.15 14.11
CA LEU A 7 62.91 -21.90 13.33
C LEU A 7 62.26 -22.98 14.22
N TRP A 8 60.94 -23.05 14.27
CA TRP A 8 60.17 -24.14 14.86
C TRP A 8 59.35 -24.86 13.80
N PRO A 9 59.13 -26.17 13.92
CA PRO A 9 58.77 -27.04 12.81
C PRO A 9 57.27 -27.09 12.54
N ILE A 10 56.97 -27.28 11.27
CA ILE A 10 55.67 -27.57 10.71
C ILE A 10 55.17 -28.93 11.20
N ARG A 11 54.07 -28.98 11.93
CA ARG A 11 53.31 -30.22 12.18
C ARG A 11 52.10 -30.25 11.23
N SER A 12 52.16 -31.18 10.31
CA SER A 12 51.05 -31.66 9.49
C SER A 12 49.94 -32.22 10.40
N LEU A 13 48.72 -31.72 10.27
CA LEU A 13 47.55 -32.42 10.74
C LEU A 13 46.60 -32.60 9.57
N LEU A 14 46.42 -33.87 9.27
CA LEU A 14 45.52 -34.46 8.30
C LEU A 14 44.07 -34.06 8.56
N GLY A 15 43.38 -33.90 7.48
CA GLY A 15 42.01 -33.69 7.17
C GLY A 15 40.92 -34.18 8.10
N LEU A 16 39.90 -33.35 8.11
CA LEU A 16 38.53 -33.81 8.25
C LEU A 16 37.67 -32.92 7.38
N SER A 17 37.31 -33.39 6.19
CA SER A 17 36.35 -32.76 5.31
C SER A 17 34.95 -32.89 5.92
N LEU A 18 34.46 -31.82 6.53
CA LEU A 18 33.07 -31.72 6.91
C LEU A 18 32.27 -31.29 5.69
N ILE A 19 31.54 -32.21 5.09
CA ILE A 19 30.56 -31.94 4.05
C ILE A 19 29.37 -31.25 4.72
N LEU A 20 29.29 -29.92 4.56
CA LEU A 20 28.13 -29.13 4.95
C LEU A 20 27.05 -29.31 3.88
N ALA A 21 26.09 -30.18 4.13
CA ALA A 21 24.88 -30.30 3.31
C ALA A 21 24.08 -29.03 3.46
N ALA A 22 24.12 -28.18 2.43
CA ALA A 22 23.22 -27.03 2.32
C ALA A 22 21.80 -27.54 2.01
N ASN A 23 20.92 -27.51 3.00
CA ASN A 23 19.49 -27.69 2.81
C ASN A 23 18.95 -26.47 2.06
N LEU A 24 18.81 -26.58 0.75
CA LEU A 24 17.99 -25.69 -0.07
C LEU A 24 16.52 -25.98 0.26
N SER A 25 15.95 -25.21 1.20
CA SER A 25 14.50 -25.13 1.35
C SER A 25 13.94 -24.46 0.08
N VAL A 26 13.45 -25.28 -0.83
CA VAL A 26 12.60 -24.83 -1.91
C VAL A 26 11.28 -24.39 -1.27
N CYS A 27 11.08 -23.07 -1.16
CA CYS A 27 9.77 -22.51 -0.89
C CYS A 27 8.85 -22.88 -2.07
N ALA A 28 8.06 -23.92 -1.91
CA ALA A 28 6.98 -24.23 -2.82
C ALA A 28 5.95 -23.08 -2.74
N ALA A 29 5.78 -22.33 -3.80
CA ALA A 29 4.68 -21.39 -3.95
C ALA A 29 3.37 -22.16 -3.82
N VAL A 30 2.59 -21.88 -2.79
CA VAL A 30 1.23 -22.38 -2.64
C VAL A 30 0.41 -21.72 -3.75
N PRO A 31 -0.25 -22.46 -4.64
CA PRO A 31 -1.12 -21.85 -5.63
C PRO A 31 -2.29 -21.20 -4.89
N GLY A 32 -2.32 -19.88 -4.85
CA GLY A 32 -3.44 -19.09 -4.37
C GLY A 32 -4.68 -19.50 -5.16
N LYS A 33 -5.76 -19.85 -4.45
CA LYS A 33 -7.07 -20.09 -5.02
C LYS A 33 -7.50 -18.78 -5.68
N GLY A 34 -7.44 -18.71 -7.01
CA GLY A 34 -7.90 -17.56 -7.77
C GLY A 34 -9.37 -17.26 -7.46
N PRO A 35 -9.77 -15.98 -7.56
CA PRO A 35 -11.15 -15.59 -7.36
C PRO A 35 -12.03 -16.31 -8.39
N THR A 36 -13.18 -16.80 -7.93
CA THR A 36 -14.24 -17.35 -8.78
C THR A 36 -14.62 -16.34 -9.86
N ALA A 37 -14.67 -16.77 -11.12
CA ALA A 37 -15.02 -15.99 -12.29
C ALA A 37 -16.37 -15.28 -12.13
N GLY A 38 -16.35 -14.08 -11.56
CA GLY A 38 -17.33 -13.04 -11.78
C GLY A 38 -16.91 -12.31 -13.06
N ALA A 39 -17.86 -11.70 -13.79
CA ALA A 39 -17.56 -10.92 -14.98
C ALA A 39 -16.39 -10.00 -14.71
N GLU A 40 -15.34 -10.09 -15.54
CA GLU A 40 -14.14 -9.25 -15.39
C GLU A 40 -14.57 -7.79 -15.39
N GLU A 41 -14.10 -7.03 -14.39
CA GLU A 41 -14.32 -5.60 -14.31
C GLU A 41 -13.66 -4.95 -15.54
N PRO A 42 -14.40 -4.18 -16.38
CA PRO A 42 -13.76 -3.49 -17.47
C PRO A 42 -12.83 -2.39 -16.92
N PRO A 43 -11.70 -2.09 -17.59
CA PRO A 43 -10.79 -1.04 -17.13
C PRO A 43 -11.50 0.31 -17.11
N ALA A 44 -11.44 0.99 -15.97
CA ALA A 44 -12.10 2.29 -15.75
C ALA A 44 -11.35 3.46 -16.38
N VAL A 45 -10.09 3.26 -16.80
CA VAL A 45 -9.27 4.26 -17.50
C VAL A 45 -8.70 3.68 -18.79
N GLY A 46 -8.53 4.56 -19.78
CA GLY A 46 -7.85 4.16 -21.02
C GLY A 46 -6.35 3.93 -20.80
N PRO A 47 -5.72 3.07 -21.62
CA PRO A 47 -4.31 2.70 -21.42
C PRO A 47 -3.34 3.88 -21.52
N HIS A 48 -3.73 4.98 -22.19
CA HIS A 48 -2.91 6.19 -22.32
C HIS A 48 -2.72 6.94 -20.98
N ILE A 49 -3.62 6.76 -20.02
CA ILE A 49 -3.55 7.44 -18.71
C ILE A 49 -2.34 6.93 -17.93
N ASN A 50 -2.12 5.61 -17.94
CA ASN A 50 -1.03 4.97 -17.18
C ASN A 50 0.24 4.71 -18.01
N ALA A 51 0.21 4.95 -19.33
CA ALA A 51 1.37 4.72 -20.20
C ALA A 51 2.66 5.44 -19.73
N PRO A 52 2.61 6.70 -19.22
CA PRO A 52 3.81 7.39 -18.73
C PRO A 52 4.49 6.71 -17.53
N PHE A 53 3.75 5.87 -16.79
CA PHE A 53 4.23 5.21 -15.59
C PHE A 53 4.72 3.77 -15.82
N GLN A 54 4.71 3.26 -17.05
CA GLN A 54 5.20 1.92 -17.36
C GLN A 54 6.73 1.80 -17.27
N ALA A 55 7.44 2.88 -17.62
CA ALA A 55 8.90 2.96 -17.52
C ALA A 55 9.33 4.39 -17.14
N PRO A 56 9.02 4.84 -15.93
CA PRO A 56 9.27 6.22 -15.52
C PRO A 56 10.75 6.49 -15.28
N ASP A 57 11.21 7.67 -15.68
CA ASP A 57 12.48 8.23 -15.18
C ASP A 57 12.26 8.85 -13.80
N PHE A 58 12.87 8.28 -12.79
CA PHE A 58 12.68 8.70 -11.40
C PHE A 58 13.04 10.17 -11.16
N GLY A 59 14.17 10.64 -11.74
CA GLY A 59 14.63 12.03 -11.56
C GLY A 59 13.70 13.03 -12.21
N GLN A 60 13.21 12.74 -13.41
CA GLN A 60 12.24 13.57 -14.12
C GLN A 60 10.94 13.68 -13.32
N TRP A 61 10.40 12.54 -12.82
CA TRP A 61 9.17 12.54 -12.05
C TRP A 61 9.33 13.18 -10.67
N MET A 62 10.51 13.09 -10.05
CA MET A 62 10.79 13.84 -8.82
C MET A 62 10.66 15.33 -9.05
N GLY A 63 11.20 15.86 -10.15
CA GLY A 63 11.02 17.26 -10.54
C GLY A 63 9.56 17.65 -10.79
N SER A 64 8.75 16.70 -11.29
CA SER A 64 7.33 16.92 -11.57
C SER A 64 6.43 16.79 -10.34
N PHE A 65 6.78 15.94 -9.38
CA PHE A 65 5.94 15.68 -8.21
C PHE A 65 6.34 16.50 -6.98
N GLU A 66 7.61 16.85 -6.86
CA GLU A 66 8.16 17.48 -5.65
C GLU A 66 8.61 18.93 -5.93
N HIS A 67 7.70 19.79 -6.36
CA HIS A 67 7.99 21.19 -6.62
C HIS A 67 6.97 22.13 -5.98
N THR A 68 7.41 23.33 -5.65
CA THR A 68 6.55 24.43 -5.20
C THR A 68 5.53 24.78 -6.28
N GLY A 69 4.29 24.97 -5.88
CA GLY A 69 3.15 25.23 -6.75
C GLY A 69 2.26 24.00 -7.00
N ARG A 70 2.74 22.77 -6.68
CA ARG A 70 1.85 21.60 -6.59
C ARG A 70 1.26 21.53 -5.19
N GLU A 71 -0.06 21.64 -5.06
CA GLU A 71 -0.73 21.80 -3.76
C GLU A 71 -0.37 20.70 -2.76
N VAL A 72 -0.41 19.42 -3.15
CA VAL A 72 -0.08 18.31 -2.23
C VAL A 72 1.39 18.30 -1.81
N PHE A 73 2.30 18.89 -2.60
CA PHE A 73 3.69 19.11 -2.19
C PHE A 73 3.79 20.28 -1.22
N ASP A 74 3.14 21.40 -1.50
CA ASP A 74 3.19 22.59 -0.65
C ASP A 74 2.59 22.30 0.73
N GLU A 75 1.45 21.60 0.78
CA GLU A 75 0.72 21.24 1.99
C GLU A 75 1.15 19.89 2.62
N ARG A 76 2.19 19.23 2.12
CA ARG A 76 2.60 17.87 2.52
C ARG A 76 2.74 17.66 4.03
N PHE A 77 3.25 18.63 4.75
CA PHE A 77 3.42 18.53 6.20
C PHE A 77 2.07 18.63 6.93
N ARG A 78 1.17 19.46 6.42
CA ARG A 78 -0.18 19.59 6.96
C ARG A 78 -1.02 18.35 6.66
N ILE A 79 -0.87 17.77 5.47
CA ILE A 79 -1.47 16.49 5.11
C ILE A 79 -1.02 15.39 6.09
N VAL A 80 0.29 15.24 6.31
CA VAL A 80 0.81 14.23 7.25
C VAL A 80 0.33 14.48 8.68
N ALA A 81 0.26 15.74 9.14
CA ALA A 81 -0.26 16.07 10.45
C ALA A 81 -1.75 15.69 10.60
N ALA A 82 -2.56 15.91 9.57
CA ALA A 82 -3.99 15.58 9.56
C ALA A 82 -4.26 14.06 9.64
N LEU A 83 -3.31 13.22 9.20
CA LEU A 83 -3.43 11.76 9.34
C LEU A 83 -3.34 11.27 10.79
N GLY A 84 -2.74 12.06 11.69
CA GLY A 84 -2.62 11.70 13.10
C GLY A 84 -1.79 10.44 13.36
N LEU A 85 -0.80 10.15 12.50
CA LEU A 85 0.05 8.96 12.60
C LEU A 85 0.76 8.88 13.95
N GLN A 86 0.73 7.71 14.57
CA GLN A 86 1.40 7.46 15.83
C GLN A 86 2.66 6.62 15.62
N PRO A 87 3.67 6.71 16.51
CA PRO A 87 4.79 5.77 16.50
C PRO A 87 4.29 4.32 16.53
N GLY A 88 4.83 3.50 15.64
CA GLY A 88 4.42 2.10 15.49
C GLY A 88 3.33 1.84 14.45
N THR A 89 2.69 2.88 13.90
CA THR A 89 1.68 2.73 12.83
C THR A 89 2.27 2.07 11.59
N ARG A 90 1.50 1.19 10.96
CA ARG A 90 1.82 0.57 9.65
C ARG A 90 0.99 1.24 8.56
N VAL A 91 1.67 1.93 7.66
CA VAL A 91 1.06 2.74 6.59
C VAL A 91 1.41 2.15 5.23
N ALA A 92 0.44 2.04 4.33
CA ALA A 92 0.71 1.83 2.91
C ALA A 92 0.52 3.14 2.15
N ASP A 93 1.55 3.55 1.42
CA ASP A 93 1.56 4.65 0.46
C ASP A 93 1.33 4.05 -0.93
N ILE A 94 0.09 4.09 -1.42
CA ILE A 94 -0.36 3.39 -2.63
C ILE A 94 -0.29 4.33 -3.83
N GLY A 95 0.49 3.96 -4.84
CA GLY A 95 0.94 4.86 -5.90
C GLY A 95 2.00 5.82 -5.37
N ALA A 96 3.00 5.26 -4.68
CA ALA A 96 4.01 6.03 -3.96
C ALA A 96 4.86 6.95 -4.86
N GLY A 97 4.95 6.67 -6.16
CA GLY A 97 5.67 7.47 -7.14
C GLY A 97 7.12 7.70 -6.72
N THR A 98 7.49 8.95 -6.47
CA THR A 98 8.85 9.29 -6.02
C THR A 98 9.08 9.11 -4.52
N GLY A 99 8.05 8.73 -3.76
CA GLY A 99 8.14 8.51 -2.32
C GLY A 99 8.09 9.77 -1.46
N LEU A 100 7.49 10.86 -1.97
CA LEU A 100 7.30 12.10 -1.22
C LEU A 100 6.66 11.81 0.15
N PHE A 101 5.49 11.16 0.16
CA PHE A 101 4.79 10.83 1.39
C PHE A 101 5.42 9.64 2.11
N THR A 102 5.93 8.64 1.40
CA THR A 102 6.69 7.52 1.99
C THR A 102 7.77 8.00 2.97
N MET A 103 8.59 8.97 2.56
CA MET A 103 9.68 9.50 3.39
C MET A 103 9.18 10.28 4.61
N LEU A 104 8.07 10.99 4.47
CA LEU A 104 7.43 11.72 5.57
C LEU A 104 6.76 10.76 6.56
N PHE A 105 6.05 9.76 6.06
CA PHE A 105 5.43 8.72 6.90
C PHE A 105 6.47 7.94 7.69
N ALA A 106 7.59 7.56 7.07
CA ALA A 106 8.65 6.83 7.74
C ALA A 106 9.19 7.56 8.99
N ARG A 107 9.27 8.89 8.92
CA ARG A 107 9.63 9.74 10.06
C ARG A 107 8.51 9.81 11.09
N ALA A 108 7.25 9.96 10.64
CA ALA A 108 6.10 10.12 11.54
C ALA A 108 5.83 8.86 12.35
N VAL A 109 5.90 7.67 11.74
CA VAL A 109 5.64 6.39 12.42
C VAL A 109 6.83 5.89 13.24
N GLY A 110 8.02 6.49 13.05
CA GLY A 110 9.23 6.15 13.79
C GLY A 110 9.76 4.72 13.54
N PRO A 111 10.82 4.31 14.25
CA PRO A 111 11.54 3.06 13.97
C PRO A 111 10.73 1.80 14.27
N THR A 112 9.69 1.89 15.10
CA THR A 112 8.80 0.77 15.43
C THR A 112 7.62 0.64 14.46
N GLY A 113 7.33 1.68 13.66
CA GLY A 113 6.35 1.66 12.59
C GLY A 113 6.90 1.09 11.29
N ARG A 114 6.03 0.95 10.30
CA ARG A 114 6.39 0.43 8.97
C ARG A 114 5.67 1.21 7.89
N VAL A 115 6.38 1.54 6.81
CA VAL A 115 5.78 2.12 5.61
C VAL A 115 5.99 1.16 4.44
N TYR A 116 4.90 0.82 3.79
CA TYR A 116 4.88 0.05 2.56
C TYR A 116 4.72 1.05 1.41
N ALA A 117 5.79 1.27 0.65
CA ALA A 117 5.75 2.04 -0.59
C ALA A 117 5.26 1.11 -1.70
N VAL A 118 4.02 1.30 -2.12
CA VAL A 118 3.38 0.46 -3.14
C VAL A 118 3.34 1.20 -4.46
N ASP A 119 3.85 0.61 -5.52
CA ASP A 119 3.75 1.15 -6.87
C ASP A 119 3.73 0.02 -7.91
N ILE A 120 3.16 0.29 -9.09
CA ILE A 120 3.17 -0.65 -10.22
C ILE A 120 4.46 -0.57 -11.04
N ALA A 121 5.25 0.50 -10.86
CA ALA A 121 6.49 0.73 -11.57
C ALA A 121 7.71 0.39 -10.69
N GLN A 122 8.45 -0.65 -11.04
CA GLN A 122 9.66 -1.05 -10.32
C GLN A 122 10.68 0.10 -10.23
N ALA A 123 10.79 0.94 -11.26
CA ALA A 123 11.72 2.07 -11.27
C ALA A 123 11.42 3.11 -10.15
N PHE A 124 10.16 3.32 -9.81
CA PHE A 124 9.80 4.15 -8.66
C PHE A 124 10.23 3.50 -7.34
N LEU A 125 9.97 2.21 -7.16
CA LEU A 125 10.38 1.49 -5.95
C LEU A 125 11.90 1.48 -5.79
N ASP A 126 12.66 1.27 -6.85
CA ASP A 126 14.12 1.30 -6.83
C ASP A 126 14.63 2.69 -6.40
N GLY A 127 14.04 3.77 -6.94
CA GLY A 127 14.35 5.13 -6.56
C GLY A 127 14.00 5.45 -5.10
N ILE A 128 12.84 5.01 -4.62
CA ILE A 128 12.45 5.16 -3.20
C ILE A 128 13.45 4.42 -2.31
N LEU A 129 13.79 3.17 -2.62
CA LEU A 129 14.73 2.38 -1.83
C LEU A 129 16.15 2.98 -1.85
N GLN A 130 16.54 3.62 -2.94
CA GLN A 130 17.80 4.39 -2.96
C GLN A 130 17.71 5.60 -2.03
N ARG A 131 16.62 6.37 -2.09
CA ARG A 131 16.39 7.52 -1.16
C ARG A 131 16.42 7.08 0.30
N THR A 132 15.84 5.92 0.65
CA THR A 132 15.87 5.42 2.04
C THR A 132 17.30 5.15 2.53
N LYS A 133 18.17 4.62 1.66
CA LYS A 133 19.58 4.42 1.97
C LYS A 133 20.32 5.75 2.17
N ASP A 134 20.11 6.70 1.26
CA ASP A 134 20.77 8.01 1.29
C ASP A 134 20.40 8.80 2.56
N TYR A 135 19.18 8.65 3.05
CA TYR A 135 18.66 9.32 4.25
C TYR A 135 18.65 8.44 5.51
N HIS A 136 19.26 7.24 5.46
CA HIS A 136 19.34 6.28 6.58
C HIS A 136 17.97 5.91 7.17
N VAL A 137 16.95 5.80 6.34
CA VAL A 137 15.60 5.36 6.71
C VAL A 137 15.51 3.85 6.59
N THR A 138 15.11 3.15 7.66
CA THR A 138 15.17 1.68 7.75
C THR A 138 13.82 0.99 7.87
N ASN A 139 12.73 1.76 7.97
CA ASN A 139 11.37 1.27 8.22
C ASN A 139 10.46 1.35 6.98
N VAL A 140 11.03 1.41 5.78
CA VAL A 140 10.31 1.40 4.50
C VAL A 140 10.53 0.07 3.78
N VAL A 141 9.47 -0.46 3.19
CA VAL A 141 9.46 -1.65 2.33
C VAL A 141 8.84 -1.29 0.99
N GLY A 142 9.54 -1.56 -0.11
CA GLY A 142 8.96 -1.45 -1.45
C GLY A 142 8.09 -2.67 -1.76
N VAL A 143 6.90 -2.45 -2.30
CA VAL A 143 5.96 -3.50 -2.70
C VAL A 143 5.52 -3.25 -4.14
N LEU A 144 5.82 -4.19 -5.03
CA LEU A 144 5.37 -4.12 -6.42
C LEU A 144 3.92 -4.60 -6.48
N GLY A 145 3.01 -3.64 -6.71
CA GLY A 145 1.60 -3.91 -6.92
C GLY A 145 1.28 -4.26 -8.38
N THR A 146 0.00 -4.57 -8.61
CA THR A 146 -0.57 -4.75 -9.94
C THR A 146 -1.62 -3.67 -10.20
N ARG A 147 -2.35 -3.75 -11.32
CA ARG A 147 -3.41 -2.80 -11.66
C ARG A 147 -4.67 -2.94 -10.79
N ASP A 148 -4.79 -4.04 -10.06
CA ASP A 148 -5.97 -4.48 -9.30
C ASP A 148 -5.67 -4.93 -7.87
N ASP A 149 -4.38 -5.05 -7.49
CA ASP A 149 -3.97 -5.50 -6.15
C ASP A 149 -2.70 -4.74 -5.70
N PRO A 150 -2.71 -4.12 -4.50
CA PRO A 150 -1.52 -3.45 -3.95
C PRO A 150 -0.43 -4.43 -3.51
N GLY A 151 -0.66 -5.76 -3.54
CA GLY A 151 0.32 -6.78 -3.18
C GLY A 151 0.62 -6.84 -1.68
N LEU A 152 -0.30 -6.38 -0.82
CA LEU A 152 -0.14 -6.37 0.62
C LEU A 152 -0.77 -7.61 1.27
N GLU A 153 -0.18 -8.08 2.36
CA GLU A 153 -0.72 -9.18 3.15
C GLU A 153 -2.03 -8.76 3.85
N GLU A 154 -2.89 -9.74 4.13
CA GLU A 154 -4.15 -9.52 4.87
C GLU A 154 -3.87 -8.95 6.26
N ALA A 155 -4.69 -7.96 6.67
CA ALA A 155 -4.63 -7.30 7.98
C ALA A 155 -3.22 -6.81 8.37
N SER A 156 -2.41 -6.40 7.36
CA SER A 156 -1.01 -6.01 7.55
C SER A 156 -0.82 -4.52 7.83
N ILE A 157 -1.81 -3.67 7.54
CA ILE A 157 -1.70 -2.21 7.65
C ILE A 157 -2.81 -1.59 8.49
N ASP A 158 -2.51 -0.43 9.07
CA ASP A 158 -3.41 0.38 9.87
C ASP A 158 -4.07 1.46 9.04
N LEU A 159 -3.33 1.98 8.06
CA LEU A 159 -3.76 3.04 7.17
C LEU A 159 -3.28 2.78 5.75
N ALA A 160 -4.19 2.89 4.79
CA ALA A 160 -3.90 2.99 3.37
C ALA A 160 -4.04 4.44 2.94
N PHE A 161 -3.02 4.98 2.29
CA PHE A 161 -2.98 6.35 1.79
C PHE A 161 -2.85 6.33 0.27
N VAL A 162 -3.73 7.08 -0.41
CA VAL A 162 -3.78 7.22 -1.87
C VAL A 162 -3.82 8.70 -2.18
N CYS A 163 -2.80 9.23 -2.86
CA CYS A 163 -2.72 10.66 -3.19
C CYS A 163 -2.41 10.87 -4.66
N ASP A 164 -3.27 11.62 -5.36
CA ASP A 164 -3.19 11.85 -6.81
C ASP A 164 -3.01 10.56 -7.62
N THR A 165 -3.64 9.47 -7.15
CA THR A 165 -3.46 8.11 -7.69
C THR A 165 -4.81 7.41 -7.91
N TYR A 166 -5.87 7.76 -7.17
CA TYR A 166 -7.17 7.10 -7.29
C TYR A 166 -7.72 7.18 -8.71
N HIS A 167 -7.54 8.30 -9.38
CA HIS A 167 -7.97 8.47 -10.77
C HIS A 167 -7.19 7.60 -11.78
N HIS A 168 -6.08 6.99 -11.37
CA HIS A 168 -5.29 6.04 -12.15
C HIS A 168 -5.70 4.57 -11.98
N PHE A 169 -6.57 4.24 -11.02
CA PHE A 169 -7.00 2.87 -10.80
C PHE A 169 -7.74 2.33 -12.04
N GLU A 170 -7.13 1.33 -12.70
CA GLU A 170 -7.72 0.67 -13.85
C GLU A 170 -8.89 -0.23 -13.44
N TYR A 171 -8.77 -0.87 -12.28
CA TYR A 171 -9.79 -1.76 -11.70
C TYR A 171 -10.10 -1.33 -10.28
N PRO A 172 -10.83 -0.21 -10.10
CA PRO A 172 -11.03 0.40 -8.78
C PRO A 172 -11.76 -0.50 -7.81
N LYS A 173 -12.73 -1.31 -8.27
CA LYS A 173 -13.45 -2.25 -7.42
C LYS A 173 -12.53 -3.34 -6.87
N ALA A 174 -11.70 -3.96 -7.72
CA ALA A 174 -10.75 -4.99 -7.32
C ALA A 174 -9.66 -4.41 -6.42
N MET A 175 -9.11 -3.24 -6.77
CA MET A 175 -8.11 -2.54 -5.97
C MET A 175 -8.63 -2.19 -4.58
N LEU A 176 -9.85 -1.62 -4.47
CA LEU A 176 -10.47 -1.28 -3.19
C LEU A 176 -10.75 -2.52 -2.33
N ALA A 177 -11.19 -3.63 -2.94
CA ALA A 177 -11.39 -4.90 -2.23
C ALA A 177 -10.06 -5.44 -1.68
N SER A 178 -8.96 -5.33 -2.44
CA SER A 178 -7.63 -5.74 -2.00
C SER A 178 -7.07 -4.82 -0.91
N ILE A 179 -7.31 -3.50 -0.99
CA ILE A 179 -6.99 -2.55 0.09
C ILE A 179 -7.77 -2.88 1.36
N ALA A 180 -9.08 -3.16 1.25
CA ALA A 180 -9.90 -3.55 2.39
C ALA A 180 -9.40 -4.84 3.06
N ARG A 181 -8.95 -5.83 2.28
CA ARG A 181 -8.32 -7.04 2.80
C ARG A 181 -7.02 -6.73 3.56
N ALA A 182 -6.18 -5.85 3.02
CA ALA A 182 -4.91 -5.49 3.62
C ALA A 182 -5.05 -4.67 4.92
N LEU A 183 -6.12 -3.88 5.05
CA LEU A 183 -6.43 -3.14 6.25
C LEU A 183 -6.88 -4.09 7.37
N ARG A 184 -6.34 -3.92 8.56
CA ARG A 184 -6.83 -4.58 9.77
C ARG A 184 -8.23 -4.08 10.15
N PRO A 185 -8.97 -4.78 11.01
CA PRO A 185 -10.24 -4.29 11.55
C PRO A 185 -10.11 -2.87 12.10
N GLY A 186 -11.05 -1.98 11.74
CA GLY A 186 -11.02 -0.57 12.11
C GLY A 186 -9.95 0.27 11.42
N GLY A 187 -9.17 -0.29 10.49
CA GLY A 187 -8.19 0.44 9.69
C GLY A 187 -8.81 1.48 8.76
N GLU A 188 -8.03 2.46 8.35
CA GLU A 188 -8.52 3.61 7.60
C GLU A 188 -7.93 3.66 6.17
N LEU A 189 -8.78 4.06 5.24
CA LEU A 189 -8.40 4.47 3.89
C LEU A 189 -8.49 6.00 3.81
N VAL A 190 -7.41 6.62 3.37
CA VAL A 190 -7.36 8.06 3.07
C VAL A 190 -7.12 8.23 1.59
N VAL A 191 -7.94 9.06 0.95
CA VAL A 191 -7.79 9.40 -0.46
C VAL A 191 -7.74 10.91 -0.60
N ILE A 192 -6.72 11.38 -1.32
CA ILE A 192 -6.56 12.76 -1.77
C ILE A 192 -6.48 12.73 -3.28
N ASP A 193 -7.35 13.47 -3.96
CA ASP A 193 -7.32 13.53 -5.42
C ASP A 193 -7.90 14.85 -5.95
N TYR A 194 -7.74 15.12 -7.23
CA TYR A 194 -8.12 16.38 -7.84
C TYR A 194 -9.63 16.64 -7.80
N ARG A 195 -10.01 17.86 -7.45
CA ARG A 195 -11.39 18.35 -7.61
C ARG A 195 -11.71 18.49 -9.09
N ARG A 196 -12.56 17.60 -9.60
CA ARG A 196 -13.02 17.62 -10.99
C ARG A 196 -14.39 18.30 -11.07
N THR A 197 -14.37 19.62 -11.12
CA THR A 197 -15.61 20.45 -11.18
C THR A 197 -15.78 21.02 -12.59
N PRO A 198 -16.89 20.68 -13.31
CA PRO A 198 -17.16 21.21 -14.64
C PRO A 198 -17.11 22.75 -14.65
N GLY A 199 -16.41 23.33 -15.63
CA GLY A 199 -16.28 24.77 -15.81
C GLY A 199 -15.33 25.49 -14.82
N LEU A 200 -14.80 24.80 -13.79
CA LEU A 200 -13.86 25.36 -12.81
C LEU A 200 -12.48 24.71 -12.90
N SER A 201 -12.43 23.37 -12.96
CA SER A 201 -11.15 22.67 -13.04
C SER A 201 -10.50 22.85 -14.41
N SER A 202 -9.16 22.76 -14.44
CA SER A 202 -8.37 22.92 -15.67
C SER A 202 -8.77 21.90 -16.74
N PRO A 203 -8.56 22.19 -18.05
CA PRO A 203 -8.81 21.24 -19.13
C PRO A 203 -8.07 19.92 -18.94
N TRP A 204 -6.87 19.95 -18.35
CA TRP A 204 -6.10 18.75 -18.03
C TRP A 204 -6.85 17.87 -17.00
N VAL A 205 -7.30 18.45 -15.88
CA VAL A 205 -8.08 17.72 -14.87
C VAL A 205 -9.35 17.15 -15.49
N GLN A 206 -10.07 17.92 -16.31
CA GLN A 206 -11.30 17.47 -16.96
C GLN A 206 -11.09 16.27 -17.91
N GLY A 207 -9.95 16.21 -18.59
CA GLY A 207 -9.63 15.14 -19.54
C GLY A 207 -8.88 13.96 -18.94
N HIS A 208 -8.20 14.15 -17.81
CA HIS A 208 -7.30 13.14 -17.22
C HIS A 208 -7.93 12.42 -16.02
N VAL A 209 -8.58 13.15 -15.13
CA VAL A 209 -9.17 12.61 -13.90
C VAL A 209 -10.51 11.94 -14.20
N ARG A 210 -10.60 10.61 -14.06
CA ARG A 210 -11.81 9.85 -14.40
C ARG A 210 -12.98 10.09 -13.43
N ALA A 211 -12.68 10.20 -12.14
CA ALA A 211 -13.66 10.25 -11.07
C ALA A 211 -13.48 11.52 -10.23
N GLY A 212 -14.52 12.32 -10.10
CA GLY A 212 -14.58 13.39 -9.10
C GLY A 212 -14.87 12.83 -7.71
N GLN A 213 -14.92 13.72 -6.71
CA GLN A 213 -15.13 13.37 -5.31
C GLN A 213 -16.37 12.50 -5.08
N GLU A 214 -17.50 12.84 -5.69
CA GLU A 214 -18.77 12.10 -5.52
C GLU A 214 -18.66 10.66 -6.03
N GLN A 215 -18.21 10.49 -7.28
CA GLN A 215 -18.06 9.16 -7.87
C GLN A 215 -17.04 8.31 -7.10
N ALA A 216 -15.90 8.89 -6.70
CA ALA A 216 -14.91 8.20 -5.89
C ALA A 216 -15.50 7.75 -4.54
N THR A 217 -16.30 8.61 -3.90
CA THR A 217 -16.98 8.28 -2.63
C THR A 217 -17.96 7.12 -2.81
N GLU A 218 -18.76 7.12 -3.87
CA GLU A 218 -19.70 6.03 -4.17
C GLU A 218 -18.98 4.70 -4.39
N GLU A 219 -17.89 4.68 -5.17
CA GLU A 219 -17.09 3.49 -5.43
C GLU A 219 -16.47 2.94 -4.13
N ILE A 220 -15.93 3.82 -3.28
CA ILE A 220 -15.28 3.45 -2.01
C ILE A 220 -16.32 2.91 -1.02
N VAL A 221 -17.48 3.56 -0.90
CA VAL A 221 -18.58 3.08 -0.03
C VAL A 221 -19.10 1.72 -0.52
N ALA A 222 -19.28 1.54 -1.83
CA ALA A 222 -19.69 0.27 -2.40
C ALA A 222 -18.69 -0.87 -2.16
N ALA A 223 -17.41 -0.54 -1.95
CA ALA A 223 -16.35 -1.49 -1.59
C ALA A 223 -16.28 -1.84 -0.09
N GLY A 224 -17.23 -1.35 0.74
CA GLY A 224 -17.32 -1.68 2.16
C GLY A 224 -16.57 -0.73 3.08
N PHE A 225 -16.45 0.54 2.71
CA PHE A 225 -15.90 1.58 3.56
C PHE A 225 -16.99 2.56 4.01
N ALA A 226 -16.90 3.05 5.25
CA ALA A 226 -17.76 4.09 5.79
C ALA A 226 -17.01 5.43 5.83
N PRO A 227 -17.61 6.53 5.32
CA PRO A 227 -17.00 7.85 5.40
C PRO A 227 -16.79 8.28 6.88
N LEU A 228 -15.61 8.84 7.17
CA LEU A 228 -15.31 9.44 8.49
C LEU A 228 -15.37 10.96 8.44
N GLY A 229 -15.01 11.58 7.32
CA GLY A 229 -15.01 13.02 7.16
C GLY A 229 -14.12 13.50 6.04
N GLU A 230 -14.12 14.81 5.83
CA GLU A 230 -13.32 15.54 4.86
C GLU A 230 -12.43 16.56 5.56
N GLU A 231 -11.17 16.65 5.15
CA GLU A 231 -10.27 17.75 5.46
C GLU A 231 -10.41 18.82 4.36
N THR A 232 -10.78 20.05 4.73
CA THR A 232 -11.19 21.08 3.76
C THR A 232 -10.11 22.13 3.47
N PHE A 233 -8.87 21.90 3.89
CA PHE A 233 -7.82 22.89 3.73
C PHE A 233 -7.12 22.88 2.35
N LEU A 234 -7.38 21.85 1.54
CA LEU A 234 -6.91 21.77 0.16
C LEU A 234 -7.91 22.46 -0.78
N ARG A 235 -7.41 23.25 -1.70
CA ARG A 235 -8.20 24.00 -2.66
C ARG A 235 -8.45 23.22 -3.95
N ASP A 236 -7.38 22.63 -4.49
CA ASP A 236 -7.38 21.99 -5.80
C ASP A 236 -7.64 20.47 -5.69
N ASN A 237 -7.42 19.91 -4.50
CA ASN A 237 -7.66 18.51 -4.17
C ASN A 237 -8.80 18.38 -3.15
N TRP A 238 -9.50 17.25 -3.15
CA TRP A 238 -10.33 16.81 -2.05
C TRP A 238 -9.54 15.84 -1.18
N PHE A 239 -9.86 15.76 0.12
CA PHE A 239 -9.17 14.90 1.08
C PHE A 239 -10.22 14.20 1.95
N LEU A 240 -10.50 12.94 1.64
CA LEU A 240 -11.50 12.14 2.34
C LEU A 240 -10.88 11.03 3.16
N ARG A 241 -11.51 10.74 4.28
CA ARG A 241 -11.16 9.64 5.18
C ARG A 241 -12.32 8.66 5.26
N PHE A 242 -11.97 7.38 5.24
CA PHE A 242 -12.93 6.28 5.34
C PHE A 242 -12.41 5.25 6.33
N ARG A 243 -13.35 4.51 6.95
CA ARG A 243 -13.02 3.35 7.80
C ARG A 243 -13.51 2.08 7.13
N LYS A 244 -12.69 1.04 7.17
CA LYS A 244 -13.12 -0.29 6.80
C LYS A 244 -14.30 -0.71 7.67
N VAL A 245 -15.41 -1.12 7.04
CA VAL A 245 -16.56 -1.71 7.75
C VAL A 245 -16.25 -3.19 7.99
N ASP A 246 -16.17 -3.58 9.25
CA ASP A 246 -16.02 -4.98 9.61
C ASP A 246 -17.37 -5.67 9.38
N VAL A 247 -17.43 -6.60 8.43
CA VAL A 247 -18.57 -7.49 8.31
C VAL A 247 -18.45 -8.49 9.45
N GLU A 248 -19.26 -8.33 10.51
CA GLU A 248 -19.35 -9.39 11.51
C GLU A 248 -19.77 -10.70 10.82
N PRO A 249 -19.08 -11.82 11.10
CA PRO A 249 -19.54 -13.11 10.60
C PRO A 249 -20.98 -13.28 11.13
N THR A 250 -21.94 -13.33 10.22
CA THR A 250 -23.30 -13.72 10.60
C THR A 250 -23.21 -15.13 11.16
N ASP A 251 -23.36 -15.28 12.47
CA ASP A 251 -23.49 -16.58 13.10
C ASP A 251 -24.55 -17.39 12.31
N PRO A 252 -24.27 -18.61 11.89
CA PRO A 252 -25.28 -19.45 11.28
C PRO A 252 -26.44 -19.58 12.29
N PRO A 253 -27.70 -19.51 11.83
CA PRO A 253 -28.85 -19.60 12.73
C PRO A 253 -28.69 -20.85 13.57
N ARG A 254 -28.71 -20.71 14.89
CA ARG A 254 -28.68 -21.84 15.82
C ARG A 254 -29.79 -22.83 15.43
N PRO A 255 -29.50 -24.12 15.32
CA PRO A 255 -30.56 -25.12 15.08
C PRO A 255 -31.65 -24.95 16.14
N GLN A 256 -32.87 -24.72 15.71
CA GLN A 256 -34.02 -24.74 16.64
C GLN A 256 -34.11 -26.14 17.23
N GLU A 257 -33.91 -26.25 18.53
CA GLU A 257 -34.21 -27.50 19.26
C GLU A 257 -35.70 -27.83 19.06
N GLN A 258 -35.96 -28.84 18.25
CA GLN A 258 -37.29 -29.40 18.11
C GLN A 258 -37.67 -29.98 19.48
N GLY A 259 -38.54 -29.29 20.21
CA GLY A 259 -39.09 -29.73 21.47
C GLY A 259 -39.74 -31.11 21.28
N GLN A 260 -39.14 -32.13 21.89
CA GLN A 260 -39.75 -33.43 22.01
C GLN A 260 -41.00 -33.30 22.91
N ASN A 261 -42.14 -33.27 22.26
CA ASN A 261 -43.42 -33.33 22.91
C ASN A 261 -43.71 -34.81 23.31
N SER A 262 -43.26 -35.17 24.51
CA SER A 262 -43.60 -36.47 25.09
C SER A 262 -45.00 -36.40 25.67
N SER A 263 -45.98 -36.71 24.85
CA SER A 263 -47.36 -37.04 25.34
C SER A 263 -47.34 -38.39 26.02
N GLN A 264 -47.30 -38.40 27.35
CA GLN A 264 -47.66 -39.58 28.14
C GLN A 264 -49.19 -39.70 28.17
N HIS A 265 -49.68 -40.77 27.57
CA HIS A 265 -51.07 -41.24 27.80
C HIS A 265 -51.17 -41.95 29.15
N ARG A 266 -52.17 -41.55 29.92
CA ARG A 266 -52.92 -42.37 30.83
C ARG A 266 -54.40 -42.34 30.43
#